data_804ea25bfd9cf27af8e6b095708acb73
#
_entry.id   804ea25bfd9cf27af8e6b095708acb73
#
_cell.length_a   1.000
_cell.length_b   1.000
_cell.length_c   1.000
_cell.angle_alpha   90.00
_cell.angle_beta   90.00
_cell.angle_gamma   90.00
#
_symmetry.space_group_name_H-M   'P 1'
#
loop_
_entity.id
_entity.type
_entity.pdbx_description
1 polymer ?
#
loop_
_entity_poly.entity_id
_entity_poly.type
_entity_poly.pdbx_seq_one_letter_code
_entity_poly.pdbx_strand_id
1 'polypeptide(L)'
;LSVVTNTPPMAVVSLSANRNDRLRDTLLNLRQTKKAVLNFLSASDAAGLIVQQTAQPLERDQSEWDEFELDGLEVDPLVLKNAAFAIVGHMVDEMDLPDSKTKLVVLKLDQILVPQEYDANQPSHILCQHGLNRLMSTPSAWHYNIDRNV
;
A
#
# COMPACT_ATOMS: atom_id res chain seq x y z
N LEU A 1 2.91 5.07 4.58
CA LEU A 1 3.60 3.86 5.01
C LEU A 1 5.00 4.20 5.49
N SER A 2 5.37 3.73 6.64
CA SER A 2 6.74 3.82 7.16
C SER A 2 7.15 2.48 7.78
N VAL A 3 8.30 1.96 7.39
CA VAL A 3 8.91 0.80 8.06
C VAL A 3 9.50 1.28 9.39
N VAL A 4 9.12 0.63 10.49
CA VAL A 4 9.49 1.08 11.85
C VAL A 4 10.46 0.12 12.53
N THR A 5 10.47 -1.14 12.17
CA THR A 5 11.44 -2.13 12.64
C THR A 5 11.75 -3.17 11.55
N ASN A 6 12.94 -3.78 11.66
CA ASN A 6 13.37 -4.85 10.75
C ASN A 6 13.32 -6.24 11.42
N THR A 7 13.25 -6.29 12.74
CA THR A 7 13.25 -7.57 13.47
C THR A 7 12.29 -7.50 14.68
N PRO A 8 11.09 -8.03 14.56
CA PRO A 8 10.44 -8.46 13.31
C PRO A 8 10.18 -7.30 12.35
N PRO A 9 10.01 -7.53 11.04
CA PRO A 9 9.73 -6.47 10.09
C PRO A 9 8.31 -5.93 10.33
N MET A 10 8.22 -4.64 10.63
CA MET A 10 6.94 -3.95 10.88
C MET A 10 6.87 -2.63 10.15
N ALA A 11 5.66 -2.25 9.77
CA ALA A 11 5.36 -0.96 9.18
C ALA A 11 4.14 -0.31 9.84
N VAL A 12 4.06 1.00 9.74
CA VAL A 12 2.89 1.79 10.17
C VAL A 12 2.24 2.41 8.94
N VAL A 13 0.94 2.27 8.84
CA VAL A 13 0.09 2.98 7.87
C VAL A 13 -0.87 3.89 8.60
N SER A 14 -1.12 5.08 8.03
CA SER A 14 -2.11 6.01 8.54
C SER A 14 -3.39 5.91 7.72
N LEU A 15 -4.52 5.75 8.38
CA LEU A 15 -5.84 5.68 7.78
C LEU A 15 -6.71 6.80 8.36
N SER A 16 -6.90 7.86 7.60
CA SER A 16 -7.77 8.98 7.98
C SER A 16 -9.23 8.62 7.79
N ALA A 17 -10.11 9.16 8.63
CA ALA A 17 -11.54 9.11 8.36
C ALA A 17 -11.86 9.81 7.03
N ASN A 18 -12.99 9.48 6.43
CA ASN A 18 -13.49 10.20 5.26
C ASN A 18 -14.07 11.57 5.66
N ARG A 19 -14.50 12.36 4.67
CA ARG A 19 -15.04 13.73 4.88
C ARG A 19 -16.26 13.77 5.79
N ASN A 20 -16.98 12.66 5.93
CA ASN A 20 -18.18 12.54 6.77
C ASN A 20 -17.88 11.90 8.14
N ASP A 21 -16.61 11.91 8.57
CA ASP A 21 -16.15 11.29 9.81
C ASP A 21 -16.37 9.78 9.91
N ARG A 22 -16.70 9.15 8.80
CA ARG A 22 -16.89 7.70 8.73
C ARG A 22 -15.52 7.00 8.63
N LEU A 23 -15.34 5.94 9.39
CA LEU A 23 -14.17 5.08 9.27
C LEU A 23 -14.08 4.50 7.85
N ARG A 24 -12.89 4.46 7.30
CA ARG A 24 -12.65 3.85 5.99
C ARG A 24 -12.93 2.35 6.04
N ASP A 25 -13.48 1.83 4.96
CA ASP A 25 -13.78 0.40 4.84
C ASP A 25 -12.49 -0.45 4.93
N THR A 26 -11.38 0.06 4.43
CA THR A 26 -10.04 -0.54 4.64
C THR A 26 -9.76 -0.82 6.13
N LEU A 27 -10.05 0.12 7.03
CA LEU A 27 -9.82 -0.09 8.46
C LEU A 27 -10.78 -1.15 9.03
N LEU A 28 -12.05 -1.12 8.61
CA LEU A 28 -13.04 -2.11 9.04
C LEU A 28 -12.65 -3.51 8.59
N ASN A 29 -12.23 -3.65 7.34
CA ASN A 29 -11.75 -4.91 6.77
C ASN A 29 -10.50 -5.42 7.49
N LEU A 30 -9.54 -4.54 7.78
CA LEU A 30 -8.35 -4.88 8.57
C LEU A 30 -8.68 -5.36 9.98
N ARG A 31 -9.65 -4.73 10.64
CA ARG A 31 -10.10 -5.18 11.97
C ARG A 31 -10.72 -6.56 11.94
N GLN A 32 -11.47 -6.86 10.88
CA GLN A 32 -12.17 -8.14 10.72
C GLN A 32 -11.23 -9.26 10.26
N THR A 33 -10.45 -9.03 9.21
CA THR A 33 -9.64 -10.07 8.57
C THR A 33 -8.23 -10.16 9.11
N LYS A 34 -7.74 -9.08 9.73
CA LYS A 34 -6.34 -8.85 10.12
C LYS A 34 -5.36 -8.81 8.94
N LYS A 35 -5.73 -9.26 7.76
CA LYS A 35 -4.86 -9.33 6.58
C LYS A 35 -4.70 -7.97 5.92
N ALA A 36 -3.49 -7.63 5.52
CA ALA A 36 -3.13 -6.47 4.74
C ALA A 36 -2.31 -6.86 3.52
N VAL A 37 -2.61 -6.26 2.37
CA VAL A 37 -1.77 -6.33 1.17
C VAL A 37 -1.48 -4.91 0.71
N LEU A 38 -0.20 -4.58 0.61
CA LEU A 38 0.30 -3.30 0.15
C LEU A 38 0.80 -3.47 -1.28
N ASN A 39 0.00 -3.05 -2.25
CA ASN A 39 0.35 -3.10 -3.67
C ASN A 39 1.17 -1.86 -4.05
N PHE A 40 2.35 -2.06 -4.62
CA PHE A 40 3.21 -1.01 -5.14
C PHE A 40 3.15 -1.05 -6.67
N LEU A 41 2.55 -0.03 -7.26
CA LEU A 41 2.32 0.01 -8.70
C LEU A 41 3.51 0.61 -9.43
N SER A 42 3.82 0.08 -10.60
CA SER A 42 4.77 0.71 -11.53
C SER A 42 4.23 2.05 -12.01
N ALA A 43 5.11 3.04 -12.17
CA ALA A 43 4.71 4.36 -12.63
C ALA A 43 4.23 4.32 -14.09
N SER A 44 2.93 4.48 -14.27
CA SER A 44 2.25 4.52 -15.57
C SER A 44 0.92 5.26 -15.45
N ASP A 45 0.36 5.71 -16.57
CA ASP A 45 -0.97 6.34 -16.60
C ASP A 45 -2.06 5.36 -16.13
N ALA A 46 -1.97 4.09 -16.51
CA ALA A 46 -2.90 3.05 -16.07
C ALA A 46 -2.86 2.88 -14.54
N ALA A 47 -1.67 2.86 -13.93
CA ALA A 47 -1.52 2.79 -12.49
C ALA A 47 -2.06 4.06 -11.80
N GLY A 48 -1.84 5.23 -12.41
CA GLY A 48 -2.40 6.50 -11.94
C GLY A 48 -3.93 6.48 -11.93
N LEU A 49 -4.54 5.91 -12.97
CA LEU A 49 -5.99 5.74 -13.07
C LEU A 49 -6.53 4.82 -11.96
N ILE A 50 -5.89 3.68 -11.71
CA ILE A 50 -6.26 2.76 -10.62
C ILE A 50 -6.25 3.48 -9.28
N VAL A 51 -5.18 4.22 -8.96
CA VAL A 51 -5.08 4.97 -7.70
C VAL A 51 -6.18 6.03 -7.60
N GLN A 52 -6.50 6.71 -8.70
CA GLN A 52 -7.56 7.71 -8.71
C GLN A 52 -8.94 7.10 -8.53
N GLN A 53 -9.22 5.98 -9.16
CA GLN A 53 -10.50 5.27 -9.07
C GLN A 53 -10.71 4.71 -7.67
N THR A 54 -9.75 3.97 -7.12
CA THR A 54 -9.85 3.36 -5.78
C THR A 54 -9.83 4.38 -4.64
N ALA A 55 -9.52 5.65 -4.91
CA ALA A 55 -9.65 6.73 -3.94
C ALA A 55 -11.07 7.35 -3.90
N GLN A 56 -11.96 6.97 -4.81
CA GLN A 56 -13.33 7.47 -4.84
C GLN A 56 -14.16 6.85 -3.71
N PRO A 57 -15.09 7.61 -3.12
CA PRO A 57 -15.98 7.06 -2.12
C PRO A 57 -17.02 6.17 -2.81
N LEU A 58 -17.06 4.90 -2.44
CA LEU A 58 -18.12 3.96 -2.80
C LEU A 58 -19.04 3.72 -1.61
N GLU A 59 -20.22 3.15 -1.88
CA GLU A 59 -21.09 2.63 -0.82
C GLU A 59 -20.47 1.36 -0.22
N ARG A 60 -20.84 1.02 1.01
CA ARG A 60 -20.20 -0.08 1.77
C ARG A 60 -20.38 -1.47 1.18
N ASP A 61 -21.43 -1.66 0.43
CA ASP A 61 -21.77 -2.91 -0.25
C ASP A 61 -21.16 -3.01 -1.65
N GLN A 62 -20.47 -1.96 -2.09
CA GLN A 62 -19.74 -1.93 -3.36
C GLN A 62 -18.27 -2.26 -3.12
N SER A 63 -17.72 -3.08 -4.01
CA SER A 63 -16.32 -3.46 -4.01
C SER A 63 -15.57 -2.67 -5.08
N GLU A 64 -14.47 -2.03 -4.71
CA GLU A 64 -13.56 -1.40 -5.69
C GLU A 64 -13.05 -2.42 -6.72
N TRP A 65 -12.90 -3.68 -6.34
CA TRP A 65 -12.45 -4.74 -7.22
C TRP A 65 -13.44 -5.00 -8.36
N ASP A 66 -14.73 -5.02 -8.04
CA ASP A 66 -15.79 -5.26 -9.02
C ASP A 66 -16.10 -4.00 -9.83
N GLU A 67 -16.21 -2.84 -9.15
CA GLU A 67 -16.57 -1.57 -9.78
C GLU A 67 -15.51 -1.09 -10.78
N PHE A 68 -14.23 -1.32 -10.49
CA PHE A 68 -13.12 -0.87 -11.34
C PHE A 68 -12.42 -2.02 -12.08
N GLU A 69 -13.05 -3.20 -12.10
CA GLU A 69 -12.56 -4.40 -12.80
C GLU A 69 -11.08 -4.69 -12.46
N LEU A 70 -10.72 -4.59 -11.17
CA LEU A 70 -9.37 -4.84 -10.71
C LEU A 70 -9.04 -6.32 -10.77
N ASP A 71 -7.86 -6.64 -11.29
CA ASP A 71 -7.44 -8.02 -11.53
C ASP A 71 -6.39 -8.46 -10.50
N GLY A 72 -6.74 -9.47 -9.72
CA GLY A 72 -5.88 -10.05 -8.68
C GLY A 72 -5.15 -11.31 -9.15
N LEU A 73 -4.10 -11.69 -8.41
CA LEU A 73 -3.41 -12.94 -8.64
C LEU A 73 -4.25 -14.12 -8.14
N GLU A 74 -4.18 -15.27 -8.81
CA GLU A 74 -4.87 -16.50 -8.36
C GLU A 74 -4.41 -16.94 -6.98
N VAL A 75 -3.13 -16.79 -6.67
CA VAL A 75 -2.54 -17.20 -5.38
C VAL A 75 -2.99 -16.29 -4.22
N ASP A 76 -3.30 -15.04 -4.50
CA ASP A 76 -3.82 -14.06 -3.55
C ASP A 76 -4.57 -12.96 -4.31
N PRO A 77 -5.90 -13.02 -4.30
CA PRO A 77 -6.74 -12.05 -5.03
C PRO A 77 -6.58 -10.59 -4.59
N LEU A 78 -6.00 -10.33 -3.41
CA LEU A 78 -5.71 -8.97 -2.96
C LEU A 78 -4.42 -8.39 -3.54
N VAL A 79 -3.61 -9.21 -4.22
CA VAL A 79 -2.41 -8.76 -4.93
C VAL A 79 -2.78 -8.42 -6.37
N LEU A 80 -2.64 -7.17 -6.75
CA LEU A 80 -2.91 -6.72 -8.12
C LEU A 80 -1.91 -7.35 -9.11
N LYS A 81 -2.40 -7.89 -10.22
CA LYS A 81 -1.57 -8.52 -11.27
C LYS A 81 -0.51 -7.57 -11.84
N ASN A 82 -0.81 -6.28 -11.90
CA ASN A 82 0.07 -5.25 -12.45
C ASN A 82 0.89 -4.52 -11.37
N ALA A 83 0.93 -5.03 -10.14
CA ALA A 83 1.82 -4.49 -9.13
C ALA A 83 3.29 -4.75 -9.49
N ALA A 84 4.16 -3.75 -9.28
CA ALA A 84 5.60 -3.91 -9.40
C ALA A 84 6.12 -4.89 -8.34
N PHE A 85 5.56 -4.82 -7.15
CA PHE A 85 5.67 -5.79 -6.07
C PHE A 85 4.54 -5.57 -5.06
N ALA A 86 4.31 -6.55 -4.21
CA ALA A 86 3.36 -6.43 -3.11
C ALA A 86 3.98 -6.90 -1.79
N ILE A 87 3.56 -6.30 -0.69
CA ILE A 87 3.92 -6.73 0.66
C ILE A 87 2.66 -7.26 1.32
N VAL A 88 2.70 -8.53 1.72
CA VAL A 88 1.62 -9.16 2.48
C VAL A 88 2.00 -9.13 3.96
N GLY A 89 1.04 -8.79 4.79
CA GLY A 89 1.22 -8.73 6.23
C GLY A 89 -0.11 -8.81 6.97
N HIS A 90 -0.04 -8.63 8.27
CA HIS A 90 -1.22 -8.62 9.11
C HIS A 90 -1.17 -7.50 10.16
N MET A 91 -2.36 -7.02 10.51
CA MET A 91 -2.54 -6.01 11.55
C MET A 91 -2.26 -6.62 12.92
N VAL A 92 -1.33 -5.99 13.65
CA VAL A 92 -0.97 -6.39 15.02
C VAL A 92 -1.46 -5.39 16.05
N ASP A 93 -1.59 -4.12 15.70
CA ASP A 93 -2.03 -3.07 16.61
C ASP A 93 -2.66 -1.88 15.88
N GLU A 94 -3.40 -1.07 16.62
CA GLU A 94 -4.03 0.16 16.16
C GLU A 94 -3.91 1.22 17.24
N MET A 95 -3.53 2.44 16.86
CA MET A 95 -3.36 3.56 17.78
C MET A 95 -4.17 4.78 17.32
N ASP A 96 -4.75 5.47 18.30
CA ASP A 96 -5.33 6.78 18.11
C ASP A 96 -4.29 7.87 18.18
N LEU A 97 -4.38 8.84 17.28
CA LEU A 97 -3.62 10.07 17.41
C LEU A 97 -4.44 11.10 18.19
N PRO A 98 -3.87 11.74 19.24
CA PRO A 98 -4.55 12.82 19.96
C PRO A 98 -5.05 13.91 18.99
N ASP A 99 -6.24 14.38 19.22
CA ASP A 99 -6.89 15.45 18.45
C ASP A 99 -7.00 15.18 16.94
N SER A 100 -6.96 13.91 16.53
CA SER A 100 -7.03 13.48 15.13
C SER A 100 -8.04 12.35 14.92
N LYS A 101 -8.69 12.35 13.76
CA LYS A 101 -9.53 11.24 13.30
C LYS A 101 -8.75 10.18 12.51
N THR A 102 -7.43 10.34 12.42
CA THR A 102 -6.53 9.38 11.78
C THR A 102 -6.16 8.28 12.76
N LYS A 103 -6.25 7.05 12.29
CA LYS A 103 -5.75 5.88 12.99
C LYS A 103 -4.39 5.48 12.45
N LEU A 104 -3.47 5.13 13.33
CA LEU A 104 -2.23 4.46 12.95
C LEU A 104 -2.42 2.97 13.11
N VAL A 105 -2.18 2.23 12.05
CA VAL A 105 -2.27 0.76 12.04
C VAL A 105 -0.87 0.20 11.93
N VAL A 106 -0.51 -0.67 12.88
CA VAL A 106 0.76 -1.38 12.88
C VAL A 106 0.57 -2.71 12.17
N LEU A 107 1.36 -2.92 11.14
CA LEU A 107 1.37 -4.15 10.34
C LEU A 107 2.68 -4.90 10.61
N LYS A 108 2.59 -6.20 10.90
CA LYS A 108 3.72 -7.10 10.77
C LYS A 108 3.78 -7.56 9.32
N LEU A 109 4.97 -7.46 8.72
CA LEU A 109 5.19 -7.81 7.33
C LEU A 109 5.63 -9.27 7.25
N ASP A 110 4.88 -10.09 6.52
CA ASP A 110 5.09 -11.55 6.49
C ASP A 110 5.89 -11.96 5.26
N GLN A 111 5.61 -11.38 4.09
CA GLN A 111 6.32 -11.69 2.85
C GLN A 111 6.27 -10.55 1.83
N ILE A 112 7.22 -10.57 0.91
CA ILE A 112 7.26 -9.71 -0.27
C ILE A 112 7.03 -10.61 -1.49
N LEU A 113 6.05 -10.25 -2.31
CA LEU A 113 5.76 -10.88 -3.59
C LEU A 113 6.32 -10.01 -4.70
N VAL A 114 7.13 -10.59 -5.54
CA VAL A 114 7.77 -9.91 -6.69
C VAL A 114 7.43 -10.67 -7.99
N PRO A 115 7.37 -9.97 -9.14
CA PRO A 115 7.25 -10.63 -10.43
C PRO A 115 8.40 -11.60 -10.68
N GLN A 116 8.18 -12.59 -11.54
CA GLN A 116 9.21 -13.60 -11.87
C GLN A 116 10.47 -12.97 -12.48
N GLU A 117 10.30 -11.87 -13.23
CA GLU A 117 11.39 -11.14 -13.89
C GLU A 117 12.03 -10.08 -12.99
N TYR A 118 11.73 -10.07 -11.69
CA TYR A 118 12.24 -9.06 -10.78
C TYR A 118 13.77 -9.13 -10.68
N ASP A 119 14.43 -8.01 -10.97
CA ASP A 119 15.87 -7.82 -10.78
C ASP A 119 16.12 -6.83 -9.63
N ALA A 120 16.70 -7.33 -8.53
CA ALA A 120 17.01 -6.51 -7.36
C ALA A 120 18.05 -5.41 -7.65
N ASN A 121 18.82 -5.52 -8.75
CA ASN A 121 19.79 -4.53 -9.17
C ASN A 121 19.20 -3.42 -10.04
N GLN A 122 17.97 -3.61 -10.51
CA GLN A 122 17.24 -2.61 -11.29
C GLN A 122 16.08 -2.07 -10.45
N PRO A 123 16.19 -0.84 -9.92
CA PRO A 123 15.11 -0.27 -9.10
C PRO A 123 13.84 -0.12 -9.94
N SER A 124 12.75 -0.68 -9.44
CA SER A 124 11.44 -0.47 -10.04
C SER A 124 11.02 1.00 -9.93
N HIS A 125 10.52 1.55 -11.01
CA HIS A 125 9.90 2.88 -11.00
C HIS A 125 8.52 2.78 -10.36
N ILE A 126 8.44 3.13 -9.08
CA ILE A 126 7.19 3.06 -8.31
C ILE A 126 6.43 4.36 -8.43
N LEU A 127 5.12 4.24 -8.53
CA LEU A 127 4.22 5.38 -8.48
C LEU A 127 4.17 5.95 -7.06
N CYS A 128 4.50 7.22 -6.92
CA CYS A 128 4.50 7.93 -5.64
C CYS A 128 3.57 9.15 -5.70
N GLN A 129 2.85 9.40 -4.62
CA GLN A 129 2.11 10.63 -4.48
C GLN A 129 3.06 11.78 -4.11
N HIS A 130 2.99 12.87 -4.87
CA HIS A 130 3.74 14.09 -4.61
C HIS A 130 2.76 15.27 -4.41
N GLY A 131 2.57 15.67 -3.18
CA GLY A 131 1.56 16.66 -2.81
C GLY A 131 0.14 16.10 -2.92
N LEU A 132 -0.87 16.98 -3.04
CA LEU A 132 -2.28 16.58 -3.04
C LEU A 132 -2.78 16.07 -4.40
N ASN A 133 -2.22 16.57 -5.50
CA ASN A 133 -2.80 16.42 -6.83
C ASN A 133 -1.83 15.85 -7.87
N ARG A 134 -0.71 15.28 -7.47
CA ARG A 134 0.29 14.73 -8.38
C ARG A 134 0.70 13.32 -7.99
N LEU A 135 0.77 12.48 -9.01
CA LEU A 135 1.47 11.21 -8.96
C LEU A 135 2.74 11.35 -9.80
N MET A 136 3.83 10.80 -9.32
CA MET A 136 5.15 10.83 -9.97
C MET A 136 5.80 9.47 -9.87
N SER A 137 6.74 9.18 -10.77
CA SER A 137 7.65 8.07 -10.63
C SER A 137 8.68 8.36 -9.54
N THR A 138 9.09 7.32 -8.81
CA THR A 138 10.33 7.41 -8.04
C THR A 138 11.49 7.79 -8.97
N PRO A 139 12.43 8.65 -8.51
CA PRO A 139 13.57 9.01 -9.33
C PRO A 139 14.35 7.77 -9.76
N SER A 140 14.65 7.68 -11.06
CA SER A 140 15.64 6.73 -11.54
C SER A 140 17.02 7.23 -11.22
N ALA A 141 17.84 6.38 -10.60
CA ALA A 141 19.29 6.47 -10.71
C ALA A 141 20.07 7.44 -9.80
N TRP A 142 19.68 7.61 -8.55
CA TRP A 142 20.69 7.97 -7.57
C TRP A 142 20.94 6.78 -6.64
N HIS A 143 22.16 6.21 -6.70
CA HIS A 143 22.60 5.13 -5.83
C HIS A 143 23.68 5.62 -4.89
N TYR A 144 23.50 5.42 -3.62
CA TYR A 144 24.53 5.59 -2.62
C TYR A 144 24.73 4.28 -1.86
N ASN A 145 25.89 3.68 -2.03
CA ASN A 145 26.23 2.47 -1.29
C ASN A 145 26.69 2.87 0.12
N ILE A 146 25.90 2.50 1.13
CA ILE A 146 26.30 2.66 2.52
C ILE A 146 27.28 1.52 2.85
N ASP A 147 28.51 1.84 3.18
CA ASP A 147 29.42 0.87 3.79
C ASP A 147 29.04 0.68 5.25
N ARG A 148 28.58 -0.53 5.57
CA ARG A 148 28.17 -0.90 6.95
C ARG A 148 29.29 -1.59 7.75
N ASN A 149 30.51 -1.59 7.25
CA ASN A 149 31.67 -2.16 7.93
C ASN A 149 32.35 -1.13 8.87
N VAL A 150 31.57 -0.21 9.44
CA VAL A 150 32.04 0.74 10.45
C VAL A 150 31.43 0.39 11.81
#